data_a21c63201b0c47659809eac773d4192f
#
_entry.id   a21c63201b0c47659809eac773d4192f
#
_cell.length_a   1.000
_cell.length_b   1.000
_cell.length_c   1.000
_cell.angle_alpha   90.00
_cell.angle_beta   90.00
_cell.angle_gamma   90.00
#
_symmetry.space_group_name_H-M   'P 1'
#
loop_
_entity.id
_entity.type
_entity.pdbx_description
1 polymer ?
#
loop_
_entity_poly.entity_id
_entity_poly.type
_entity_poly.pdbx_seq_one_letter_code
_entity_poly.pdbx_strand_id
1 'polypeptide(L)'
;MAQRPRGQHRVPNVYVEHLVTAYEAGDIAALVALLTDDAVITAPLAAGAYVGPAAAARVFEAIFARDWSYRLIDTRANGQPAFGVYVRDPATGVFHANGMLVVTLAGDLIRAMTRFDNSGIAKFGLPRRLP
;
A
#
# COMPACT_ATOMS: atom_id res chain seq x y z
N MET A 1 -28.91 -1.70 -10.22
CA MET A 1 -28.31 -1.70 -10.01
C MET A 1 -27.53 -1.97 -10.39
N ALA A 2 -27.29 -1.76 -10.46
CA ALA A 2 -26.46 -1.96 -10.99
C ALA A 2 -25.68 -2.82 -10.43
N GLN A 3 -25.46 -3.43 -10.62
CA GLN A 3 -24.75 -4.20 -10.23
C GLN A 3 -23.63 -4.18 -10.63
N ARG A 4 -22.84 -4.13 -10.10
CA ARG A 4 -21.67 -4.07 -10.39
C ARG A 4 -21.25 -5.21 -10.96
N PRO A 5 -20.57 -5.17 -11.84
CA PRO A 5 -20.01 -6.26 -12.49
C PRO A 5 -19.11 -6.87 -11.58
N ARG A 6 -18.96 -7.90 -11.73
CA ARG A 6 -18.27 -8.51 -10.96
C ARG A 6 -17.03 -8.38 -10.85
N GLY A 7 -16.48 -8.29 -11.63
CA GLY A 7 -15.15 -8.26 -11.52
C GLY A 7 -14.82 -7.41 -10.49
N GLN A 8 -15.61 -6.80 -10.39
CA GLN A 8 -15.30 -6.00 -9.65
C GLN A 8 -15.87 -6.18 -8.53
N HIS A 9 -16.07 -6.93 -8.29
CA HIS A 9 -16.52 -7.16 -7.26
C HIS A 9 -15.88 -6.93 -6.14
N ARG A 10 -14.94 -6.08 -6.11
CA ARG A 10 -14.43 -5.71 -5.00
C ARG A 10 -15.43 -4.95 -4.30
N VAL A 11 -15.78 -5.30 -3.15
CA VAL A 11 -16.62 -4.50 -2.32
C VAL A 11 -15.82 -3.28 -1.92
N PRO A 12 -16.33 -2.11 -2.14
CA PRO A 12 -15.64 -0.92 -1.69
C PRO A 12 -15.40 -0.98 -0.21
N ASN A 13 -14.18 -0.69 0.21
CA ASN A 13 -13.82 -0.68 1.61
C ASN A 13 -13.26 0.69 1.93
N VAL A 14 -13.98 1.41 2.77
CA VAL A 14 -13.62 2.76 3.15
C VAL A 14 -12.22 2.81 3.77
N TYR A 15 -11.86 1.79 4.52
CA TYR A 15 -10.57 1.77 5.18
C TYR A 15 -9.43 1.57 4.20
N VAL A 16 -9.67 0.81 3.13
CA VAL A 16 -8.70 0.65 2.06
C VAL A 16 -8.53 1.97 1.30
N GLU A 17 -9.62 2.68 1.07
CA GLU A 17 -9.56 3.99 0.43
C GLU A 17 -8.80 4.99 1.28
N HIS A 18 -9.01 4.95 2.60
CA HIS A 18 -8.28 5.81 3.51
C HIS A 18 -6.79 5.48 3.48
N LEU A 19 -6.44 4.20 3.36
CA LEU A 19 -5.04 3.80 3.24
C LEU A 19 -4.41 4.41 1.99
N VAL A 20 -5.07 4.33 0.85
CA VAL A 20 -4.55 4.88 -0.39
C VAL A 20 -4.34 6.38 -0.25
N THR A 21 -5.34 7.08 0.25
CA THR A 21 -5.27 8.53 0.42
C THR A 21 -4.13 8.93 1.35
N ALA A 22 -4.03 8.25 2.49
CA ALA A 22 -3.00 8.58 3.48
C ALA A 22 -1.60 8.27 2.96
N TYR A 23 -1.45 7.14 2.27
CA TYR A 23 -0.14 6.75 1.75
C TYR A 23 0.32 7.74 0.67
N GLU A 24 -0.58 8.08 -0.25
CA GLU A 24 -0.23 9.00 -1.33
C GLU A 24 0.06 10.40 -0.81
N ALA A 25 -0.56 10.78 0.30
CA ALA A 25 -0.31 12.07 0.93
C ALA A 25 0.90 12.07 1.87
N GLY A 26 1.43 10.90 2.20
CA GLY A 26 2.50 10.80 3.19
C GLY A 26 2.02 11.14 4.58
N ASP A 27 0.76 10.87 4.88
CA ASP A 27 0.13 11.24 6.15
C ASP A 27 0.30 10.12 7.15
N ILE A 28 1.37 10.19 7.92
CA ILE A 28 1.74 9.11 8.85
C ILE A 28 0.70 8.93 9.93
N ALA A 29 0.19 10.02 10.48
CA ALA A 29 -0.82 9.92 11.55
C ALA A 29 -2.06 9.20 11.06
N ALA A 30 -2.51 9.50 9.84
CA ALA A 30 -3.67 8.84 9.26
C ALA A 30 -3.40 7.35 9.00
N LEU A 31 -2.19 7.00 8.56
CA LEU A 31 -1.83 5.60 8.35
C LEU A 31 -1.82 4.83 9.67
N VAL A 32 -1.21 5.41 10.70
CA VAL A 32 -1.14 4.76 12.00
C VAL A 32 -2.53 4.55 12.58
N ALA A 33 -3.43 5.49 12.36
CA ALA A 33 -4.80 5.38 12.87
C ALA A 33 -5.57 4.21 12.26
N LEU A 34 -5.12 3.67 11.14
CA LEU A 34 -5.78 2.53 10.49
C LEU A 34 -5.30 1.18 11.03
N LEU A 35 -4.29 1.16 11.89
CA LEU A 35 -3.64 -0.08 12.31
C LEU A 35 -4.23 -0.63 13.60
N THR A 36 -4.21 -1.96 13.74
CA THR A 36 -4.46 -2.56 15.04
C THR A 36 -3.28 -2.29 15.96
N ASP A 37 -3.47 -2.49 17.27
CA ASP A 37 -2.40 -2.25 18.24
C ASP A 37 -1.22 -3.20 18.07
N ASP A 38 -1.47 -4.37 17.49
CA ASP A 38 -0.43 -5.37 17.26
C ASP A 38 -0.09 -5.51 15.78
N ALA A 39 -0.39 -4.50 14.99
CA ALA A 39 -0.14 -4.57 13.55
C ALA A 39 1.33 -4.84 13.24
N VAL A 40 1.57 -5.64 12.21
CA VAL A 40 2.92 -6.02 11.81
C VAL A 40 3.23 -5.39 10.46
N ILE A 41 4.33 -4.68 10.38
CA ILE A 41 4.78 -4.05 9.13
C ILE A 41 6.08 -4.74 8.71
N THR A 42 6.13 -5.20 7.48
CA THR A 42 7.31 -5.84 6.91
C THR A 42 7.68 -5.14 5.62
N ALA A 43 8.94 -4.83 5.45
CA ALA A 43 9.42 -4.15 4.25
C ALA A 43 10.80 -4.66 3.88
N PRO A 44 11.15 -4.68 2.58
CA PRO A 44 12.42 -5.24 2.14
C PRO A 44 13.64 -4.56 2.72
N LEU A 45 13.58 -3.24 2.90
CA LEU A 45 14.71 -2.49 3.40
C LEU A 45 14.80 -2.47 4.91
N ALA A 46 13.77 -2.95 5.58
CA ALA A 46 13.75 -2.97 7.03
C ALA A 46 14.05 -4.39 7.47
N ALA A 47 15.05 -4.57 8.29
CA ALA A 47 15.38 -5.90 8.76
C ALA A 47 14.28 -6.38 9.70
N GLY A 48 13.59 -7.43 9.31
CA GLY A 48 12.59 -8.06 10.15
C GLY A 48 11.23 -7.38 10.10
N ALA A 49 10.45 -7.63 11.12
CA ALA A 49 9.09 -7.13 11.22
C ALA A 49 9.00 -6.07 12.32
N TYR A 50 8.18 -5.08 12.11
CA TYR A 50 7.96 -4.01 13.07
C TYR A 50 6.55 -4.14 13.62
N VAL A 51 6.42 -4.23 14.92
CA VAL A 51 5.14 -4.51 15.55
C VAL A 51 4.64 -3.29 16.32
N GLY A 52 3.39 -2.94 16.08
CA GLY A 52 2.69 -1.90 16.79
C GLY A 52 2.78 -0.54 16.11
N PRO A 53 1.87 0.37 16.52
CA PRO A 53 1.77 1.68 15.84
C PRO A 53 3.03 2.53 15.94
N ALA A 54 3.73 2.51 17.06
CA ALA A 54 4.93 3.33 17.22
C ALA A 54 6.05 2.85 16.29
N ALA A 55 6.23 1.54 16.18
CA ALA A 55 7.24 0.99 15.27
C ALA A 55 6.83 1.24 13.82
N ALA A 56 5.54 1.09 13.52
CA ALA A 56 5.03 1.37 12.18
C ALA A 56 5.27 2.82 11.78
N ALA A 57 5.07 3.75 12.70
CA ALA A 57 5.30 5.17 12.43
C ALA A 57 6.75 5.41 11.98
N ARG A 58 7.70 4.73 12.60
CA ARG A 58 9.10 4.89 12.21
C ARG A 58 9.37 4.38 10.81
N VAL A 59 8.73 3.26 10.44
CA VAL A 59 8.87 2.73 9.08
C VAL A 59 8.31 3.73 8.07
N PHE A 60 7.13 4.29 8.35
CA PHE A 60 6.53 5.28 7.47
C PHE A 60 7.38 6.54 7.39
N GLU A 61 7.94 6.99 8.50
CA GLU A 61 8.85 8.14 8.49
C GLU A 61 10.02 7.90 7.54
N ALA A 62 10.60 6.72 7.58
CA ALA A 62 11.70 6.38 6.70
C ALA A 62 11.27 6.34 5.23
N ILE A 63 10.09 5.81 4.95
CA ILE A 63 9.57 5.75 3.59
C ILE A 63 9.34 7.16 3.04
N PHE A 64 8.70 8.01 3.83
CA PHE A 64 8.30 9.32 3.35
C PHE A 64 9.38 10.39 3.49
N ALA A 65 10.49 10.07 4.17
CA ALA A 65 11.60 11.01 4.28
C ALA A 65 12.26 11.30 2.95
N ARG A 66 12.03 10.46 1.95
CA ARG A 66 12.65 10.64 0.64
C ARG A 66 12.01 11.70 -0.22
N ASP A 67 10.91 12.27 0.23
CA ASP A 67 10.21 13.31 -0.52
C ASP A 67 9.81 12.81 -1.93
N TRP A 68 9.45 11.55 -2.05
CA TRP A 68 8.95 10.98 -3.29
C TRP A 68 7.45 11.13 -3.35
N SER A 69 6.91 11.22 -4.57
CA SER A 69 5.46 11.17 -4.78
C SER A 69 5.08 9.74 -5.10
N TYR A 70 4.11 9.22 -4.37
CA TYR A 70 3.67 7.83 -4.51
C TYR A 70 2.28 7.75 -5.09
N ARG A 71 2.03 6.69 -5.85
CA ARG A 71 0.67 6.32 -6.24
C ARG A 71 0.49 4.84 -5.99
N LEU A 72 -0.68 4.47 -5.53
CA LEU A 72 -1.05 3.08 -5.28
C LEU A 72 -2.14 2.69 -6.28
N ILE A 73 -1.88 1.61 -7.02
CA ILE A 73 -2.84 1.07 -7.98
C ILE A 73 -3.31 -0.27 -7.45
N ASP A 74 -4.60 -0.40 -7.23
CA ASP A 74 -5.10 -1.59 -6.56
C ASP A 74 -5.13 -2.82 -7.45
N THR A 75 -4.92 -3.96 -6.82
CA THR A 75 -5.01 -5.28 -7.41
C THR A 75 -5.43 -6.22 -6.28
N ARG A 76 -5.15 -7.49 -6.43
CA ARG A 76 -5.44 -8.45 -5.39
C ARG A 76 -4.37 -9.49 -5.31
N ALA A 77 -4.08 -9.93 -4.10
CA ALA A 77 -3.14 -11.01 -3.87
C ALA A 77 -3.81 -12.01 -2.91
N ASN A 78 -4.19 -13.18 -3.42
CA ASN A 78 -4.82 -14.21 -2.61
C ASN A 78 -6.07 -13.70 -1.87
N GLY A 79 -6.86 -12.89 -2.56
CA GLY A 79 -8.08 -12.34 -1.96
C GLY A 79 -7.87 -11.17 -1.01
N GLN A 80 -6.63 -10.79 -0.77
CA GLN A 80 -6.34 -9.65 0.09
C GLN A 80 -6.21 -8.38 -0.73
N PRO A 81 -6.49 -7.22 -0.14
CA PRO A 81 -6.19 -5.96 -0.80
C PRO A 81 -4.70 -5.85 -1.07
N ALA A 82 -4.37 -5.47 -2.28
CA ALA A 82 -2.98 -5.32 -2.68
C ALA A 82 -2.86 -4.17 -3.65
N PHE A 83 -1.67 -3.59 -3.73
CA PHE A 83 -1.44 -2.41 -4.56
C PHE A 83 -0.09 -2.49 -5.21
N GLY A 84 -0.02 -2.06 -6.48
CA GLY A 84 1.27 -1.70 -7.05
C GLY A 84 1.65 -0.35 -6.49
N VAL A 85 2.89 -0.20 -6.07
CA VAL A 85 3.40 1.07 -5.53
C VAL A 85 4.25 1.71 -6.60
N TYR A 86 3.94 2.95 -6.96
CA TYR A 86 4.62 3.67 -8.03
C TYR A 86 5.19 4.97 -7.48
N VAL A 87 6.37 5.32 -7.98
CA VAL A 87 7.07 6.52 -7.56
C VAL A 87 7.29 7.39 -8.79
N ARG A 88 7.03 8.69 -8.66
CA ARG A 88 7.17 9.64 -9.73
C ARG A 88 8.62 9.99 -9.96
N ASP A 89 9.06 9.89 -11.20
CA ASP A 89 10.36 10.39 -11.62
C ASP A 89 10.24 11.91 -11.79
N PRO A 90 10.95 12.72 -11.01
CA PRO A 90 10.80 14.17 -11.10
C PRO A 90 11.27 14.73 -12.44
N ALA A 91 12.15 14.05 -13.15
CA ALA A 91 12.65 14.54 -14.42
C ALA A 91 11.63 14.37 -15.54
N THR A 92 10.86 13.28 -15.53
CA THR A 92 9.93 12.97 -16.61
C THR A 92 8.47 13.07 -16.21
N GLY A 93 8.18 13.08 -14.92
CA GLY A 93 6.81 13.03 -14.42
C GLY A 93 6.16 11.67 -14.51
N VAL A 94 6.90 10.66 -14.95
CA VAL A 94 6.37 9.31 -15.12
C VAL A 94 6.47 8.56 -13.80
N PHE A 95 5.40 7.81 -13.46
CA PHE A 95 5.40 6.98 -12.27
C PHE A 95 5.88 5.58 -12.64
N HIS A 96 6.95 5.14 -11.98
CA HIS A 96 7.54 3.83 -12.22
C HIS A 96 7.26 2.90 -11.05
N ALA A 97 7.11 1.62 -11.35
CA ALA A 97 6.85 0.61 -10.32
C ALA A 97 7.98 0.56 -9.32
N ASN A 98 7.60 0.50 -8.03
CA ASN A 98 8.53 0.48 -6.93
C ASN A 98 8.22 -0.65 -5.96
N GLY A 99 7.45 -1.63 -6.39
CA GLY A 99 7.10 -2.77 -5.56
C GLY A 99 5.63 -2.92 -5.35
N MET A 100 5.27 -3.75 -4.40
CA MET A 100 3.87 -4.02 -4.07
C MET A 100 3.64 -3.88 -2.59
N LEU A 101 2.41 -3.58 -2.24
CA LEU A 101 1.97 -3.52 -0.86
C LEU A 101 0.78 -4.46 -0.71
N VAL A 102 0.85 -5.40 0.23
CA VAL A 102 -0.23 -6.33 0.51
C VAL A 102 -0.70 -6.09 1.94
N VAL A 103 -2.00 -6.05 2.12
CA VAL A 103 -2.60 -5.65 3.38
C VAL A 103 -3.49 -6.76 3.90
N THR A 104 -3.40 -7.06 5.19
CA THR A 104 -4.31 -7.99 5.87
C THR A 104 -5.20 -7.18 6.79
N LEU A 105 -6.51 -7.35 6.63
CA LEU A 105 -7.48 -6.62 7.43
C LEU A 105 -7.95 -7.47 8.60
N ALA A 106 -8.26 -6.80 9.70
CA ALA A 106 -8.94 -7.39 10.83
C ALA A 106 -10.12 -6.47 11.13
N GLY A 107 -11.30 -6.83 10.64
CA GLY A 107 -12.45 -5.96 10.71
C GLY A 107 -12.20 -4.68 9.92
N ASP A 108 -12.29 -3.54 10.57
CA ASP A 108 -12.11 -2.25 9.95
C ASP A 108 -10.68 -1.78 10.00
N LEU A 109 -9.78 -2.51 10.62
CA LEU A 109 -8.42 -2.05 10.81
C LEU A 109 -7.44 -2.94 10.05
N ILE A 110 -6.23 -2.47 9.89
CA ILE A 110 -5.17 -3.19 9.20
C ILE A 110 -4.33 -3.90 10.24
N ARG A 111 -4.22 -5.21 10.10
CA ARG A 111 -3.45 -6.04 11.01
C ARG A 111 -2.04 -6.30 10.50
N ALA A 112 -1.82 -6.23 9.22
CA ALA A 112 -0.49 -6.44 8.66
C ALA A 112 -0.34 -5.72 7.33
N MET A 113 0.84 -5.21 7.07
CA MET A 113 1.20 -4.61 5.79
C MET A 113 2.55 -5.17 5.39
N THR A 114 2.66 -5.67 4.18
CA THR A 114 3.91 -6.23 3.67
C THR A 114 4.26 -5.56 2.36
N ARG A 115 5.47 -4.99 2.30
CA ARG A 115 5.99 -4.40 1.09
C ARG A 115 6.88 -5.42 0.42
N PHE A 116 6.73 -5.56 -0.87
CA PHE A 116 7.55 -6.44 -1.69
C PHE A 116 8.27 -5.61 -2.75
N ASP A 117 9.33 -6.17 -3.31
CA ASP A 117 10.03 -5.53 -4.41
C ASP A 117 9.24 -5.71 -5.73
N ASN A 118 9.86 -5.34 -6.85
CA ASN A 118 9.17 -5.34 -8.14
C ASN A 118 9.01 -6.71 -8.78
N SER A 119 9.52 -7.77 -8.17
CA SER A 119 9.54 -9.06 -8.85
C SER A 119 8.16 -9.61 -9.16
N GLY A 120 7.14 -9.21 -8.42
CA GLY A 120 5.78 -9.68 -8.63
C GLY A 120 4.89 -8.79 -9.48
N ILE A 121 5.38 -7.64 -9.90
CA ILE A 121 4.53 -6.64 -10.55
C ILE A 121 3.80 -7.21 -11.78
N ALA A 122 4.52 -7.84 -12.68
CA ALA A 122 3.92 -8.36 -13.90
C ALA A 122 2.94 -9.49 -13.63
N LYS A 123 3.19 -10.28 -12.59
CA LYS A 123 2.33 -11.42 -12.27
C LYS A 123 0.94 -10.99 -11.84
N PHE A 124 0.81 -9.76 -11.36
CA PHE A 124 -0.48 -9.24 -10.91
C PHE A 124 -1.11 -8.33 -11.96
N GLY A 125 -0.60 -8.37 -13.17
CA GLY A 125 -1.17 -7.58 -14.26
C GLY A 125 -0.90 -6.10 -14.16
N LEU A 126 0.11 -5.72 -13.40
CA LEU A 126 0.43 -4.31 -13.19
C LEU A 126 1.54 -3.88 -14.15
N PRO A 127 1.45 -2.67 -14.70
CA PRO A 127 2.49 -2.19 -15.63
C PRO A 127 3.74 -1.76 -14.88
N ARG A 128 4.84 -1.66 -15.60
CA ARG A 128 6.07 -1.17 -15.00
C ARG A 128 6.05 0.33 -14.77
N ARG A 129 5.21 1.03 -15.52
CA ARG A 129 5.04 2.46 -15.33
C ARG A 129 3.61 2.83 -15.67
N LEU A 130 3.15 3.92 -15.11
CA LEU A 130 1.80 4.39 -15.35
C LEU A 130 1.80 5.32 -16.57
N PRO A 131 0.73 5.28 -17.33
CA PRO A 131 0.63 6.14 -18.52
C PRO A 131 0.60 7.62 -18.19
#